data_56239982d05fec2dfa8f6d94de1cd070
#
_entry.id   56239982d05fec2dfa8f6d94de1cd070
#
_cell.length_a   1.000
_cell.length_b   1.000
_cell.length_c   1.000
_cell.angle_alpha   90.00
_cell.angle_beta   90.00
_cell.angle_gamma   90.00
#
_symmetry.space_group_name_H-M   'P 1'
#
loop_
_entity.id
_entity.type
_entity.pdbx_description
1 polymer ?
#
loop_
_entity_poly.entity_id
_entity_poly.type
_entity_poly.pdbx_seq_one_letter_code
_entity_poly.pdbx_strand_id
1 'polypeptide(L)'
;MSQFLQKLNIQNNAVSALLLQLQDLTGLVYLHDQNFPIIGFLPKTFLKFQQSTLTQFHQIEFNQYQINQDVTSVIEFSNFNHSQEYPEHDISFNGGYIGFFSYDYSADQFIDVFSHPQPSFFLGEYSTFLKFQDGAWYFYSDEEQAQRIYETISQR
;
A
#
# COMPACT_ATOMS: atom_id res chain seq x y z
N MET A 1 -14.63 12.45 -4.91
CA MET A 1 -15.14 11.57 -3.87
C MET A 1 -14.64 12.03 -2.51
N SER A 2 -15.52 11.95 -1.52
CA SER A 2 -15.13 12.30 -0.16
C SER A 2 -14.23 11.22 0.43
N GLN A 3 -13.18 11.63 1.09
CA GLN A 3 -12.30 10.73 1.81
C GLN A 3 -12.96 10.32 3.13
N PHE A 4 -12.99 9.02 3.42
CA PHE A 4 -13.44 8.50 4.70
C PHE A 4 -12.32 8.68 5.72
N LEU A 5 -12.64 9.31 6.85
CA LEU A 5 -11.68 9.57 7.92
C LEU A 5 -12.32 9.17 9.24
N GLN A 6 -11.69 8.28 9.98
CA GLN A 6 -12.22 7.80 11.25
C GLN A 6 -11.09 7.48 12.22
N LYS A 7 -11.19 7.97 13.44
CA LYS A 7 -10.24 7.63 14.50
C LYS A 7 -10.42 6.17 14.89
N LEU A 8 -9.29 5.44 15.02
CA LEU A 8 -9.34 4.07 15.52
C LEU A 8 -9.47 4.07 17.04
N ASN A 9 -10.41 3.27 17.53
CA ASN A 9 -10.58 3.07 18.95
C ASN A 9 -9.87 1.77 19.34
N ILE A 10 -8.57 1.88 19.65
CA ILE A 10 -7.71 0.73 19.98
C ILE A 10 -7.06 0.97 21.33
N GLN A 11 -6.79 -0.14 22.05
CA GLN A 11 -6.15 -0.06 23.36
C GLN A 11 -4.63 0.08 23.27
N ASN A 12 -4.01 -0.53 22.26
CA ASN A 12 -2.56 -0.51 22.09
C ASN A 12 -2.19 0.26 20.82
N ASN A 13 -1.53 1.40 20.99
CA ASN A 13 -1.10 2.27 19.89
C ASN A 13 0.26 1.86 19.30
N ALA A 14 0.88 0.80 19.79
CA ALA A 14 2.20 0.41 19.29
C ALA A 14 2.11 -0.06 17.84
N VAL A 15 3.05 0.40 17.00
CA VAL A 15 3.12 0.02 15.59
C VAL A 15 3.21 -1.50 15.45
N SER A 16 4.03 -2.15 16.28
CA SER A 16 4.20 -3.61 16.21
C SER A 16 2.90 -4.36 16.43
N ALA A 17 2.07 -3.90 17.37
CA ALA A 17 0.77 -4.52 17.64
C ALA A 17 -0.17 -4.37 16.46
N LEU A 18 -0.21 -3.19 15.86
CA LEU A 18 -1.05 -2.94 14.68
C LEU A 18 -0.60 -3.75 13.49
N LEU A 19 0.70 -3.85 13.25
CA LEU A 19 1.21 -4.64 12.14
C LEU A 19 0.85 -6.13 12.31
N LEU A 20 0.88 -6.63 13.53
CA LEU A 20 0.44 -8.01 13.80
C LEU A 20 -1.04 -8.19 13.50
N GLN A 21 -1.88 -7.23 13.88
CA GLN A 21 -3.31 -7.32 13.62
C GLN A 21 -3.64 -7.28 12.14
N LEU A 22 -2.82 -6.61 11.35
CA LEU A 22 -3.08 -6.40 9.92
C LEU A 22 -2.23 -7.30 9.03
N GLN A 23 -1.51 -8.26 9.59
CA GLN A 23 -0.50 -9.03 8.87
C GLN A 23 -1.05 -9.85 7.70
N ASP A 24 -2.33 -10.18 7.72
CA ASP A 24 -2.97 -10.95 6.64
C ASP A 24 -3.47 -10.07 5.49
N LEU A 25 -3.42 -8.76 5.63
CA LEU A 25 -3.88 -7.86 4.58
C LEU A 25 -2.80 -7.68 3.52
N THR A 26 -3.23 -7.72 2.27
CA THR A 26 -2.33 -7.58 1.14
C THR A 26 -1.68 -6.20 1.11
N GLY A 27 -0.39 -6.19 0.79
CA GLY A 27 0.35 -4.95 0.58
C GLY A 27 0.66 -4.17 1.83
N LEU A 28 0.67 -4.82 2.99
CA LEU A 28 0.95 -4.15 4.26
C LEU A 28 2.35 -3.55 4.24
N VAL A 29 2.44 -2.25 4.45
CA VAL A 29 3.71 -1.52 4.50
C VAL A 29 3.69 -0.54 5.67
N TYR A 30 4.86 -0.33 6.24
CA TYR A 30 5.06 0.69 7.26
C TYR A 30 6.12 1.66 6.80
N LEU A 31 5.82 2.96 6.94
CA LEU A 31 6.82 3.98 6.68
C LEU A 31 6.65 5.12 7.68
N HIS A 32 7.74 5.86 7.88
CA HIS A 32 7.75 7.01 8.76
C HIS A 32 7.94 8.25 7.89
N ASP A 33 6.84 8.92 7.60
CA ASP A 33 6.84 10.11 6.75
C ASP A 33 6.96 11.34 7.62
N GLN A 34 8.15 11.95 7.60
CA GLN A 34 8.48 13.12 8.42
C GLN A 34 8.22 12.85 9.90
N ASN A 35 7.13 13.36 10.45
CA ASN A 35 6.79 13.19 11.85
C ASN A 35 5.63 12.23 12.09
N PHE A 36 5.15 11.57 11.04
CA PHE A 36 3.96 10.74 11.12
C PHE A 36 4.23 9.30 10.69
N PRO A 37 4.13 8.34 11.63
CA PRO A 37 4.10 6.94 11.25
C PRO A 37 2.87 6.61 10.42
N ILE A 38 3.06 5.83 9.34
CA ILE A 38 2.00 5.47 8.41
C ILE A 38 2.04 3.98 8.16
N ILE A 39 0.86 3.34 8.19
CA ILE A 39 0.70 1.94 7.81
C ILE A 39 -0.25 1.90 6.62
N GLY A 40 0.28 1.54 5.44
CA GLY A 40 -0.53 1.35 4.24
C GLY A 40 -0.92 -0.10 4.06
N PHE A 41 -2.10 -0.33 3.52
CA PHE A 41 -2.58 -1.69 3.26
C PHE A 41 -3.69 -1.62 2.20
N LEU A 42 -3.96 -2.76 1.60
CA LEU A 42 -4.99 -2.92 0.58
C LEU A 42 -4.84 -1.91 -0.56
N PRO A 43 -3.67 -1.85 -1.23
CA PRO A 43 -3.53 -0.95 -2.37
C PRO A 43 -4.57 -1.25 -3.43
N LYS A 44 -5.00 -0.23 -4.16
CA LYS A 44 -5.96 -0.42 -5.27
C LYS A 44 -5.38 -1.29 -6.35
N THR A 45 -4.13 -1.03 -6.71
CA THR A 45 -3.36 -1.80 -7.66
C THR A 45 -1.94 -1.88 -7.17
N PHE A 46 -1.22 -2.94 -7.54
CA PHE A 46 0.22 -2.98 -7.30
C PHE A 46 0.93 -3.80 -8.35
N LEU A 47 2.19 -3.46 -8.55
CA LEU A 47 3.14 -4.19 -9.38
C LEU A 47 4.10 -4.93 -8.49
N LYS A 48 4.42 -6.15 -8.89
CA LYS A 48 5.42 -6.96 -8.21
C LYS A 48 6.31 -7.62 -9.24
N PHE A 49 7.64 -7.45 -9.10
CA PHE A 49 8.63 -8.16 -9.89
C PHE A 49 9.27 -9.21 -9.01
N GLN A 50 9.11 -10.46 -9.39
CA GLN A 50 9.64 -11.59 -8.66
C GLN A 50 9.94 -12.72 -9.63
N GLN A 51 11.09 -13.36 -9.48
CA GLN A 51 11.50 -14.48 -10.34
C GLN A 51 11.41 -14.12 -11.83
N SER A 52 11.92 -12.94 -12.16
CA SER A 52 11.98 -12.42 -13.55
C SER A 52 10.60 -12.17 -14.17
N THR A 53 9.55 -12.11 -13.38
CA THR A 53 8.19 -11.86 -13.85
C THR A 53 7.62 -10.59 -13.23
N LEU A 54 7.15 -9.69 -14.09
CA LEU A 54 6.44 -8.47 -13.67
C LEU A 54 4.95 -8.75 -13.73
N THR A 55 4.29 -8.65 -12.58
CA THR A 55 2.86 -8.95 -12.45
C THR A 55 2.13 -7.76 -11.87
N GLN A 56 0.99 -7.43 -12.44
CA GLN A 56 0.10 -6.40 -11.92
C GLN A 56 -1.10 -7.04 -11.25
N PHE A 57 -1.49 -6.49 -10.10
CA PHE A 57 -2.63 -6.94 -9.31
C PHE A 57 -3.63 -5.81 -9.16
N HIS A 58 -4.91 -6.12 -9.29
CA HIS A 58 -6.01 -5.18 -9.06
C HIS A 58 -6.90 -5.69 -7.94
N GLN A 59 -7.26 -4.82 -7.01
CA GLN A 59 -8.21 -5.17 -5.96
C GLN A 59 -9.61 -5.28 -6.57
N ILE A 60 -10.27 -6.41 -6.36
CA ILE A 60 -11.63 -6.65 -6.82
C ILE A 60 -12.63 -6.64 -5.66
N GLU A 61 -12.20 -7.10 -4.49
CA GLU A 61 -12.99 -7.08 -3.26
C GLU A 61 -12.04 -6.95 -2.07
N PHE A 62 -12.58 -6.89 -0.86
CA PHE A 62 -11.79 -6.79 0.35
C PHE A 62 -10.72 -7.89 0.38
N ASN A 63 -9.46 -7.48 0.38
CA ASN A 63 -8.27 -8.34 0.44
C ASN A 63 -8.25 -9.41 -0.66
N GLN A 64 -8.91 -9.16 -1.80
CA GLN A 64 -8.91 -10.05 -2.95
C GLN A 64 -8.44 -9.32 -4.19
N TYR A 65 -7.49 -9.91 -4.90
CA TYR A 65 -6.85 -9.29 -6.04
C TYR A 65 -6.91 -10.19 -7.27
N GLN A 66 -7.11 -9.56 -8.42
CA GLN A 66 -7.05 -10.23 -9.71
C GLN A 66 -5.72 -9.94 -10.36
N ILE A 67 -5.09 -10.97 -10.91
CA ILE A 67 -3.80 -10.83 -11.60
C ILE A 67 -4.04 -10.38 -13.04
N ASN A 68 -3.31 -9.36 -13.46
CA ASN A 68 -3.22 -8.94 -14.85
C ASN A 68 -1.76 -9.09 -15.27
N GLN A 69 -1.50 -9.99 -16.21
CA GLN A 69 -0.13 -10.29 -16.65
C GLN A 69 0.31 -9.49 -17.87
N ASP A 70 -0.52 -8.59 -18.36
CA ASP A 70 -0.25 -7.81 -19.57
C ASP A 70 0.66 -6.61 -19.34
N VAL A 71 1.14 -6.39 -18.12
CA VAL A 71 2.03 -5.28 -17.82
C VAL A 71 3.44 -5.62 -18.25
N THR A 72 4.00 -4.79 -19.12
CA THR A 72 5.35 -4.99 -19.66
C THR A 72 6.38 -4.07 -19.05
N SER A 73 5.96 -2.97 -18.38
CA SER A 73 6.90 -2.05 -17.76
C SER A 73 6.27 -1.28 -16.61
N VAL A 74 7.14 -0.83 -15.69
CA VAL A 74 6.76 0.03 -14.56
C VAL A 74 6.24 1.38 -15.07
N ILE A 75 6.78 1.85 -16.18
CA ILE A 75 6.37 3.14 -16.77
C ILE A 75 4.90 3.08 -17.20
N GLU A 76 4.48 1.97 -17.79
CA GLU A 76 3.07 1.78 -18.16
C GLU A 76 2.16 1.85 -16.95
N PHE A 77 2.55 1.20 -15.86
CA PHE A 77 1.77 1.21 -14.64
C PHE A 77 1.63 2.62 -14.07
N SER A 78 2.74 3.34 -13.94
CA SER A 78 2.73 4.67 -13.36
C SER A 78 1.97 5.68 -14.20
N ASN A 79 1.97 5.53 -15.52
CA ASN A 79 1.22 6.41 -16.41
C ASN A 79 -0.29 6.13 -16.38
N PHE A 80 -0.66 4.91 -16.06
CA PHE A 80 -2.04 4.46 -16.14
C PHE A 80 -2.92 5.04 -15.02
N ASN A 81 -2.35 5.31 -13.84
CA ASN A 81 -3.12 5.63 -12.64
C ASN A 81 -3.00 7.08 -12.18
N HIS A 82 -2.82 8.01 -13.10
CA HIS A 82 -2.62 9.43 -12.77
C HIS A 82 -3.91 10.22 -12.54
N SER A 83 -5.01 9.58 -12.25
CA SER A 83 -6.32 10.25 -12.24
C SER A 83 -6.72 10.85 -10.90
N GLN A 84 -5.94 10.66 -9.84
CA GLN A 84 -6.31 11.14 -8.51
C GLN A 84 -5.48 12.35 -8.10
N GLU A 85 -6.18 13.36 -7.60
CA GLU A 85 -5.56 14.52 -6.98
C GLU A 85 -5.54 14.31 -5.47
N TYR A 86 -4.41 14.65 -4.86
CA TYR A 86 -4.24 14.57 -3.41
C TYR A 86 -4.09 15.98 -2.83
N PRO A 87 -4.50 16.20 -1.57
CA PRO A 87 -4.39 17.54 -0.97
C PRO A 87 -2.95 18.05 -0.99
N GLU A 88 -2.75 19.24 -1.54
CA GLU A 88 -1.41 19.82 -1.69
C GLU A 88 -0.92 20.52 -0.43
N HIS A 89 -1.82 20.89 0.48
CA HIS A 89 -1.49 21.70 1.66
C HIS A 89 -1.01 20.86 2.84
N ASP A 90 -1.05 19.54 2.74
CA ASP A 90 -0.57 18.66 3.78
C ASP A 90 0.78 18.09 3.36
N ILE A 91 1.80 18.30 4.20
CA ILE A 91 3.17 17.86 3.91
C ILE A 91 3.40 16.38 4.23
N SER A 92 2.43 15.72 4.84
CA SER A 92 2.53 14.29 5.14
C SER A 92 1.87 13.46 4.05
N PHE A 93 2.06 12.13 4.11
CA PHE A 93 1.46 11.21 3.15
C PHE A 93 -0.07 11.25 3.25
N ASN A 94 -0.73 11.45 2.12
CA ASN A 94 -2.19 11.48 2.02
C ASN A 94 -2.70 10.57 0.90
N GLY A 95 -1.96 9.51 0.60
CA GLY A 95 -2.26 8.61 -0.50
C GLY A 95 -1.24 8.75 -1.60
N GLY A 96 -1.22 7.79 -2.50
CA GLY A 96 -0.30 7.77 -3.62
C GLY A 96 0.46 6.47 -3.71
N TYR A 97 1.62 6.51 -4.33
CA TYR A 97 2.42 5.33 -4.58
C TYR A 97 3.43 5.11 -3.49
N ILE A 98 3.50 3.88 -2.99
CA ILE A 98 4.54 3.43 -2.09
C ILE A 98 5.20 2.21 -2.74
N GLY A 99 6.53 2.19 -2.77
CA GLY A 99 7.22 1.08 -3.37
C GLY A 99 8.66 0.98 -2.92
N PHE A 100 9.33 -0.07 -3.38
CA PHE A 100 10.74 -0.28 -3.13
C PHE A 100 11.38 -1.01 -4.30
N PHE A 101 12.67 -0.78 -4.46
CA PHE A 101 13.54 -1.53 -5.36
C PHE A 101 14.59 -2.22 -4.51
N SER A 102 14.78 -3.52 -4.75
CA SER A 102 15.93 -4.19 -4.16
C SER A 102 17.13 -4.06 -5.10
N TYR A 103 18.31 -4.34 -4.57
CA TYR A 103 19.53 -4.42 -5.38
C TYR A 103 19.37 -5.44 -6.51
N ASP A 104 18.71 -6.56 -6.21
CA ASP A 104 18.51 -7.63 -7.18
C ASP A 104 17.73 -7.18 -8.40
N TYR A 105 16.73 -6.32 -8.23
CA TYR A 105 15.97 -5.79 -9.35
C TYR A 105 16.87 -4.98 -10.27
N SER A 106 17.67 -4.09 -9.69
CA SER A 106 18.59 -3.26 -10.47
C SER A 106 19.65 -4.09 -11.17
N ALA A 107 20.19 -5.11 -10.50
CA ALA A 107 21.20 -5.99 -11.07
C ALA A 107 20.65 -6.88 -12.18
N ASP A 108 19.39 -7.34 -12.05
CA ASP A 108 18.75 -8.23 -13.02
C ASP A 108 18.57 -7.57 -14.39
N GLN A 109 18.68 -6.24 -14.48
CA GLN A 109 18.66 -5.53 -15.76
C GLN A 109 19.95 -5.76 -16.57
N PHE A 110 21.03 -6.19 -15.92
CA PHE A 110 22.36 -6.29 -16.52
C PHE A 110 22.99 -7.66 -16.37
N ILE A 111 22.72 -8.40 -15.30
CA ILE A 111 23.29 -9.71 -15.02
C ILE A 111 22.21 -10.63 -14.45
N ASP A 112 22.43 -11.94 -14.58
CA ASP A 112 21.56 -12.92 -13.94
C ASP A 112 21.86 -12.98 -12.44
N VAL A 113 20.82 -12.92 -11.63
CA VAL A 113 20.92 -13.02 -10.17
C VAL A 113 20.00 -14.11 -9.67
N PHE A 114 20.30 -14.63 -8.47
CA PHE A 114 19.42 -15.62 -7.83
C PHE A 114 18.07 -14.97 -7.48
N SER A 115 17.00 -15.71 -7.71
CA SER A 115 15.69 -15.27 -7.28
C SER A 115 15.52 -15.48 -5.78
N HIS A 116 14.82 -14.56 -5.14
CA HIS A 116 14.51 -14.59 -3.72
C HIS A 116 13.00 -14.77 -3.52
N PRO A 117 12.56 -15.30 -2.34
CA PRO A 117 11.14 -15.40 -2.05
C PRO A 117 10.44 -14.07 -1.94
N GLN A 118 11.18 -13.00 -1.61
CA GLN A 118 10.62 -11.66 -1.58
C GLN A 118 10.71 -11.01 -2.96
N PRO A 119 9.76 -10.13 -3.33
CA PRO A 119 9.84 -9.45 -4.60
C PRO A 119 11.05 -8.51 -4.66
N SER A 120 11.67 -8.42 -5.84
CA SER A 120 12.79 -7.52 -6.09
C SER A 120 12.33 -6.09 -6.33
N PHE A 121 11.08 -5.92 -6.70
CA PHE A 121 10.44 -4.63 -6.94
C PHE A 121 8.99 -4.72 -6.52
N PHE A 122 8.50 -3.66 -5.88
CA PHE A 122 7.11 -3.53 -5.49
C PHE A 122 6.71 -2.07 -5.64
N LEU A 123 5.54 -1.82 -6.22
CA LEU A 123 4.98 -0.47 -6.30
C LEU A 123 3.46 -0.59 -6.21
N GLY A 124 2.88 -0.01 -5.17
CA GLY A 124 1.44 -0.04 -4.97
C GLY A 124 0.83 1.35 -4.90
N GLU A 125 -0.41 1.47 -5.36
CA GLU A 125 -1.20 2.69 -5.22
C GLU A 125 -2.05 2.59 -3.97
N TYR A 126 -1.71 3.37 -2.96
CA TYR A 126 -2.36 3.34 -1.65
C TYR A 126 -3.29 4.52 -1.48
N SER A 127 -4.54 4.23 -1.21
CA SER A 127 -5.55 5.21 -0.81
C SER A 127 -6.21 4.82 0.50
N THR A 128 -5.80 3.69 1.08
CA THR A 128 -6.26 3.18 2.37
C THR A 128 -5.05 3.02 3.28
N PHE A 129 -5.05 3.72 4.40
CA PHE A 129 -3.90 3.70 5.29
C PHE A 129 -4.28 4.19 6.69
N LEU A 130 -3.42 3.87 7.66
CA LEU A 130 -3.47 4.41 9.00
C LEU A 130 -2.37 5.45 9.16
N LYS A 131 -2.68 6.55 9.81
CA LYS A 131 -1.70 7.60 10.13
C LYS A 131 -1.78 7.90 11.61
N PHE A 132 -0.63 7.87 12.30
CA PHE A 132 -0.56 8.26 13.72
C PHE A 132 -0.36 9.77 13.81
N GLN A 133 -1.29 10.44 14.45
CA GLN A 133 -1.31 11.89 14.52
C GLN A 133 -2.01 12.30 15.81
N ASP A 134 -1.40 13.27 16.52
CA ASP A 134 -1.97 13.80 17.75
C ASP A 134 -2.28 12.73 18.81
N GLY A 135 -1.39 11.74 18.92
CA GLY A 135 -1.48 10.70 19.94
C GLY A 135 -2.46 9.57 19.62
N ALA A 136 -2.99 9.51 18.40
CA ALA A 136 -3.95 8.49 18.00
C ALA A 136 -3.75 8.06 16.56
N TRP A 137 -4.22 6.86 16.24
CA TRP A 137 -4.25 6.36 14.89
C TRP A 137 -5.57 6.74 14.22
N TYR A 138 -5.48 7.22 12.99
CA TYR A 138 -6.64 7.56 12.16
C TYR A 138 -6.63 6.72 10.90
N PHE A 139 -7.81 6.24 10.53
CA PHE A 139 -8.03 5.48 9.31
C PHE A 139 -8.48 6.43 8.21
N TYR A 140 -7.79 6.33 7.06
CA TYR A 140 -8.10 7.10 5.86
C TYR A 140 -8.39 6.14 4.71
N SER A 141 -9.43 6.41 3.94
CA SER A 141 -9.69 5.66 2.72
C SER A 141 -10.59 6.45 1.79
N ASP A 142 -10.33 6.36 0.49
CA ASP A 142 -11.24 6.89 -0.54
C ASP A 142 -11.98 5.77 -1.27
N GLU A 143 -11.86 4.53 -0.78
CA GLU A 143 -12.54 3.38 -1.36
C GLU A 143 -14.05 3.46 -1.12
N GLU A 144 -14.83 2.91 -2.06
CA GLU A 144 -16.27 2.79 -1.87
C GLU A 144 -16.61 1.96 -0.65
N GLN A 145 -15.77 0.99 -0.32
CA GLN A 145 -15.97 0.08 0.80
C GLN A 145 -15.26 0.54 2.07
N ALA A 146 -14.92 1.81 2.17
CA ALA A 146 -14.15 2.33 3.30
C ALA A 146 -14.78 2.01 4.65
N GLN A 147 -16.10 2.16 4.79
CA GLN A 147 -16.81 1.85 6.03
C GLN A 147 -16.65 0.39 6.41
N ARG A 148 -16.80 -0.51 5.44
CA ARG A 148 -16.65 -1.95 5.66
C ARG A 148 -15.22 -2.32 6.04
N ILE A 149 -14.25 -1.70 5.38
CA ILE A 149 -12.84 -1.93 5.71
C ILE A 149 -12.56 -1.49 7.15
N TYR A 150 -13.03 -0.30 7.51
CA TYR A 150 -12.86 0.22 8.87
C TYR A 150 -13.45 -0.71 9.91
N GLU A 151 -14.66 -1.17 9.69
CA GLU A 151 -15.34 -2.07 10.63
C GLU A 151 -14.60 -3.40 10.76
N THR A 152 -14.11 -3.92 9.63
CA THR A 152 -13.39 -5.20 9.63
C THR A 152 -12.09 -5.11 10.44
N ILE A 153 -11.30 -4.05 10.24
CA ILE A 153 -10.04 -3.91 10.96
C ILE A 153 -10.25 -3.55 12.44
N SER A 154 -11.34 -2.86 12.76
CA SER A 154 -11.64 -2.48 14.14
C SER A 154 -12.05 -3.66 15.02
N GLN A 155 -12.47 -4.75 14.42
CA GLN A 155 -12.89 -5.96 15.11
C GLN A 155 -11.76 -6.96 15.35
N ARG A 156 -10.56 -6.66 14.91
CA ARG A 156 -9.39 -7.57 15.00
C ARG A 156 -8.68 -7.47 16.39
#